data_29b20f039f5c8beced99c67a64e616c6
#
_entry.id   29b20f039f5c8beced99c67a64e616c6
#
_cell.length_a   1.000
_cell.length_b   1.000
_cell.length_c   1.000
_cell.angle_alpha   90.00
_cell.angle_beta   90.00
_cell.angle_gamma   90.00
#
_symmetry.space_group_name_H-M   'P 1'
#
loop_
_entity.id
_entity.type
_entity.pdbx_description
1 polymer ?
#
loop_
_entity_poly.entity_id
_entity_poly.type
_entity_poly.pdbx_seq_one_letter_code
_entity_poly.pdbx_strand_id
1 'polypeptide(L)'
;MNAKRYVGVIVKYEDKFLICKRNDELLGQGEWSIPAGKVDGDETLEASAKREFLEETAVNIDDHSLIFAGIIPRYTRDGAKMKGLMYTYQIEVQKSIRPDLDKAIDGKEHTAWGYFTLDEMKNMKINTFLYKLFEFISE
;
A
#
# COMPACT_ATOMS: atom_id res chain seq x y z
N MET A 1 14.55 -19.17 -10.25
CA MET A 1 14.40 -17.71 -10.27
C MET A 1 13.66 -17.27 -9.02
N ASN A 2 14.19 -16.29 -8.32
CA ASN A 2 13.59 -15.83 -7.07
C ASN A 2 12.44 -14.87 -7.35
N ALA A 3 11.36 -15.05 -6.61
CA ALA A 3 10.25 -14.10 -6.63
C ALA A 3 10.74 -12.76 -6.09
N LYS A 4 10.25 -11.67 -6.67
CA LYS A 4 10.57 -10.32 -6.20
C LYS A 4 9.87 -10.05 -4.89
N ARG A 5 10.50 -9.24 -4.05
CA ARG A 5 9.92 -8.82 -2.79
C ARG A 5 9.42 -7.39 -2.90
N TYR A 6 8.22 -7.20 -2.39
CA TYR A 6 7.57 -5.89 -2.33
C TYR A 6 7.23 -5.58 -0.87
N VAL A 7 7.04 -4.33 -0.57
CA VAL A 7 6.59 -3.87 0.75
C VAL A 7 5.43 -2.93 0.57
N GLY A 8 4.56 -2.88 1.56
CA GLY A 8 3.44 -1.95 1.55
C GLY A 8 3.11 -1.51 2.97
N VAL A 9 2.51 -0.33 3.11
CA VAL A 9 2.13 0.23 4.40
C VAL A 9 0.63 0.44 4.48
N ILE A 10 0.02 -0.16 5.48
CA ILE A 10 -1.39 0.02 5.80
C ILE A 10 -1.48 1.06 6.91
N VAL A 11 -2.15 2.17 6.65
CA VAL A 11 -2.40 3.20 7.64
C VAL A 11 -3.84 3.09 8.10
N LYS A 12 -4.02 2.81 9.39
CA LYS A 12 -5.36 2.74 9.98
C LYS A 12 -5.60 4.01 10.81
N TYR A 13 -6.69 4.68 10.49
CA TYR A 13 -7.15 5.86 11.21
C TYR A 13 -8.62 5.63 11.58
N GLU A 14 -8.89 5.47 12.87
CA GLU A 14 -10.21 5.05 13.36
C GLU A 14 -10.59 3.71 12.71
N ASP A 15 -11.75 3.62 12.07
CA ASP A 15 -12.20 2.41 11.38
C ASP A 15 -11.92 2.44 9.87
N LYS A 16 -11.02 3.33 9.44
CA LYS A 16 -10.73 3.56 8.02
C LYS A 16 -9.29 3.26 7.69
N PHE A 17 -9.05 2.94 6.43
CA PHE A 17 -7.72 2.67 5.90
C PHE A 17 -7.38 3.63 4.77
N LEU A 18 -6.12 4.04 4.73
CA LEU A 18 -5.61 4.87 3.63
C LEU A 18 -5.41 4.01 2.39
N ILE A 19 -6.06 4.37 1.30
CA ILE A 19 -5.79 3.76 0.01
C ILE A 19 -5.63 4.85 -1.05
N CYS A 20 -4.85 4.49 -2.08
CA CYS A 20 -4.51 5.39 -3.17
C CYS A 20 -4.98 4.78 -4.49
N LYS A 21 -5.55 5.59 -5.35
CA LYS A 21 -6.01 5.15 -6.68
C LYS A 21 -4.85 5.21 -7.65
N ARG A 22 -4.57 4.11 -8.31
CA ARG A 22 -3.50 4.04 -9.30
C ARG A 22 -3.88 4.82 -10.56
N ASN A 23 -2.86 5.41 -11.19
CA ASN A 23 -3.02 6.13 -12.43
C ASN A 23 -3.47 5.16 -13.53
N ASP A 24 -4.55 5.49 -14.23
CA ASP A 24 -5.12 4.64 -15.28
C ASP A 24 -4.17 4.43 -16.46
N GLU A 25 -3.22 5.33 -16.67
CA GLU A 25 -2.23 5.23 -17.74
C GLU A 25 -1.13 4.22 -17.41
N LEU A 26 -1.06 3.81 -16.14
CA LEU A 26 -0.08 2.85 -15.66
C LEU A 26 -0.76 1.50 -15.40
N LEU A 27 -0.01 0.59 -14.84
CA LEU A 27 -0.54 -0.72 -14.45
C LEU A 27 -1.60 -0.57 -13.38
N GLY A 28 -2.64 -1.39 -13.44
CA GLY A 28 -3.69 -1.41 -12.43
C GLY A 28 -4.98 -0.70 -12.82
N GLN A 29 -4.95 0.12 -13.86
CA GLN A 29 -6.16 0.73 -14.45
C GLN A 29 -7.20 1.24 -13.44
N GLY A 30 -6.77 2.15 -12.56
CA GLY A 30 -7.67 2.74 -11.58
C GLY A 30 -7.92 1.87 -10.36
N GLU A 31 -7.15 0.83 -10.18
CA GLU A 31 -7.23 0.01 -8.98
C GLU A 31 -6.77 0.82 -7.76
N TRP A 32 -7.46 0.60 -6.65
CA TRP A 32 -7.08 1.20 -5.37
C TRP A 32 -6.19 0.24 -4.61
N SER A 33 -5.13 0.76 -4.00
CA SER A 33 -4.15 -0.04 -3.25
C SER A 33 -3.51 0.79 -2.15
N ILE A 34 -2.66 0.15 -1.37
CA ILE A 34 -1.85 0.84 -0.35
C ILE A 34 -0.57 1.36 -1.00
N PRO A 35 0.08 2.38 -0.40
CA PRO A 35 1.42 2.77 -0.83
C PRO A 35 2.37 1.59 -0.73
N ALA A 36 3.05 1.26 -1.82
CA ALA A 36 3.86 0.05 -1.91
C ALA A 36 4.92 0.19 -2.99
N GLY A 37 5.95 -0.67 -2.91
CA GLY A 37 6.98 -0.72 -3.93
C GLY A 37 7.95 -1.88 -3.70
N LYS A 38 8.99 -1.93 -4.51
CA LYS A 38 10.00 -2.98 -4.44
C LYS A 38 10.98 -2.76 -3.30
N VAL A 39 11.43 -3.87 -2.72
CA VAL A 39 12.57 -3.85 -1.80
C VAL A 39 13.83 -3.64 -2.63
N ASP A 40 14.66 -2.67 -2.25
CA ASP A 40 15.91 -2.36 -2.94
C ASP A 40 17.10 -2.99 -2.24
N GLY A 41 17.92 -3.72 -3.02
CA GLY A 41 19.21 -4.21 -2.57
C GLY A 41 19.20 -4.85 -1.20
N ASP A 42 20.02 -4.30 -0.31
CA ASP A 42 20.20 -4.85 1.03
C ASP A 42 19.34 -4.18 2.11
N GLU A 43 18.38 -3.36 1.70
CA GLU A 43 17.49 -2.73 2.66
C GLU A 43 16.73 -3.78 3.46
N THR A 44 16.45 -3.46 4.73
CA THR A 44 15.49 -4.26 5.49
C THR A 44 14.09 -4.00 4.93
N LEU A 45 13.18 -4.93 5.18
CA LEU A 45 11.79 -4.75 4.73
C LEU A 45 11.18 -3.48 5.31
N GLU A 46 11.44 -3.20 6.59
CA GLU A 46 10.89 -2.01 7.24
C GLU A 46 11.47 -0.72 6.65
N ALA A 47 12.77 -0.69 6.38
CA ALA A 47 13.39 0.48 5.75
C ALA A 47 12.83 0.71 4.36
N SER A 48 12.65 -0.36 3.58
CA SER A 48 12.03 -0.27 2.25
C SER A 48 10.59 0.24 2.34
N ALA A 49 9.82 -0.24 3.32
CA ALA A 49 8.44 0.19 3.50
C ALA A 49 8.36 1.68 3.78
N LYS A 50 9.21 2.20 4.66
CA LYS A 50 9.23 3.63 5.00
C LYS A 50 9.68 4.46 3.81
N ARG A 51 10.69 4.01 3.06
CA ARG A 51 11.18 4.70 1.88
C ARG A 51 10.09 4.78 0.81
N GLU A 52 9.47 3.67 0.48
CA GLU A 52 8.41 3.64 -0.53
C GLU A 52 7.21 4.51 -0.13
N PHE A 53 6.86 4.49 1.16
CA PHE A 53 5.78 5.33 1.65
C PHE A 53 6.08 6.82 1.44
N LEU A 54 7.31 7.23 1.77
CA LEU A 54 7.74 8.61 1.55
C LEU A 54 7.74 8.98 0.08
N GLU A 55 8.24 8.11 -0.78
CA GLU A 55 8.31 8.36 -2.22
C GLU A 55 6.93 8.53 -2.85
N GLU A 56 5.93 7.79 -2.36
CA GLU A 56 4.59 7.81 -2.94
C GLU A 56 3.64 8.81 -2.30
N THR A 57 3.90 9.23 -1.07
CA THR A 57 2.98 10.11 -0.33
C THR A 57 3.58 11.45 0.08
N ALA A 58 4.89 11.60 0.01
CA ALA A 58 5.65 12.74 0.55
C ALA A 58 5.55 12.86 2.08
N VAL A 59 5.12 11.82 2.77
CA VAL A 59 5.00 11.82 4.22
C VAL A 59 6.06 10.91 4.83
N ASN A 60 6.83 11.45 5.78
CA ASN A 60 7.85 10.70 6.52
C ASN A 60 7.19 10.00 7.71
N ILE A 61 7.35 8.67 7.79
CA ILE A 61 6.81 7.87 8.88
C ILE A 61 7.91 7.22 9.73
N ASP A 62 9.12 7.80 9.71
CA ASP A 62 10.25 7.24 10.46
C ASP A 62 9.98 7.14 11.97
N ASP A 63 9.15 8.03 12.50
CA ASP A 63 8.82 8.03 13.92
C ASP A 63 7.75 7.00 14.31
N HIS A 64 7.18 6.33 13.32
CA HIS A 64 6.15 5.32 13.58
C HIS A 64 6.76 3.93 13.66
N SER A 65 6.28 3.14 14.62
CA SER A 65 6.65 1.73 14.69
C SER A 65 5.79 0.94 13.74
N LEU A 66 6.43 0.21 12.84
CA LEU A 66 5.73 -0.64 11.89
C LEU A 66 5.45 -1.99 12.52
N ILE A 67 4.20 -2.44 12.41
CA ILE A 67 3.80 -3.76 12.89
C ILE A 67 3.52 -4.62 11.67
N PHE A 68 4.19 -5.77 11.58
CA PHE A 68 3.98 -6.68 10.45
C PHE A 68 2.52 -7.13 10.41
N ALA A 69 1.89 -7.01 9.25
CA ALA A 69 0.46 -7.31 9.09
C ALA A 69 0.19 -8.60 8.32
N GLY A 70 1.04 -8.93 7.36
CA GLY A 70 0.86 -10.15 6.58
C GLY A 70 1.58 -10.08 5.24
N ILE A 71 1.50 -11.18 4.50
CA ILE A 71 2.13 -11.31 3.18
C ILE A 71 1.02 -11.52 2.15
N ILE A 72 1.07 -10.75 1.08
CA ILE A 72 0.09 -10.82 0.00
C ILE A 72 0.80 -11.18 -1.30
N PRO A 73 0.31 -12.17 -2.07
CA PRO A 73 0.90 -12.43 -3.38
C PRO A 73 0.58 -11.31 -4.36
N ARG A 74 1.55 -10.99 -5.22
CA ARG A 74 1.36 -10.05 -6.31
C ARG A 74 1.43 -10.79 -7.62
N TYR A 75 0.48 -10.49 -8.49
CA TYR A 75 0.36 -11.14 -9.79
C TYR A 75 0.61 -10.15 -10.91
N THR A 76 0.91 -10.69 -12.09
CA THR A 76 0.97 -9.87 -13.29
C THR A 76 -0.42 -9.30 -13.59
N ARG A 77 -0.48 -8.28 -14.46
CA ARG A 77 -1.72 -7.58 -14.78
C ARG A 77 -2.82 -8.54 -15.24
N ASP A 78 -2.46 -9.53 -16.03
CA ASP A 78 -3.43 -10.52 -16.56
C ASP A 78 -3.77 -11.60 -15.54
N GLY A 79 -3.15 -11.59 -14.37
CA GLY A 79 -3.39 -12.57 -13.31
C GLY A 79 -2.76 -13.93 -13.56
N ALA A 80 -2.02 -14.11 -14.66
CA ALA A 80 -1.53 -15.42 -15.07
C ALA A 80 -0.33 -15.92 -14.27
N LYS A 81 0.50 -14.99 -13.76
CA LYS A 81 1.74 -15.36 -13.07
C LYS A 81 1.90 -14.57 -11.77
N MET A 82 2.41 -15.23 -10.74
CA MET A 82 2.81 -14.56 -9.52
C MET A 82 4.16 -13.89 -9.76
N LYS A 83 4.21 -12.58 -9.60
CA LYS A 83 5.45 -11.83 -9.80
C LYS A 83 6.24 -11.62 -8.50
N GLY A 84 5.62 -11.84 -7.36
CA GLY A 84 6.31 -11.72 -6.09
C GLY A 84 5.37 -11.70 -4.90
N LEU A 85 5.97 -11.43 -3.74
CA LEU A 85 5.25 -11.33 -2.47
C LEU A 85 5.37 -9.92 -1.92
N MET A 86 4.27 -9.38 -1.39
CA MET A 86 4.28 -8.09 -0.74
C MET A 86 4.16 -8.28 0.77
N TYR A 87 5.18 -7.83 1.48
CA TYR A 87 5.22 -7.83 2.93
C TYR A 87 4.57 -6.55 3.42
N THR A 88 3.47 -6.67 4.16
CA THR A 88 2.71 -5.50 4.58
C THR A 88 2.94 -5.20 6.05
N TYR A 89 3.03 -3.91 6.34
CA TYR A 89 3.18 -3.39 7.70
C TYR A 89 2.03 -2.44 7.97
N GLN A 90 1.61 -2.35 9.22
CA GLN A 90 0.55 -1.43 9.59
C GLN A 90 1.02 -0.43 10.63
N ILE A 91 0.44 0.75 10.56
CA ILE A 91 0.53 1.77 11.60
C ILE A 91 -0.88 2.23 11.91
N GLU A 92 -1.14 2.48 13.18
CA GLU A 92 -2.41 3.07 13.61
C GLU A 92 -2.13 4.48 14.08
N VAL A 93 -2.85 5.45 13.53
CA VAL A 93 -2.59 6.86 13.78
C VAL A 93 -3.78 7.52 14.45
N GLN A 94 -3.50 8.52 15.30
CA GLN A 94 -4.51 9.31 16.00
C GLN A 94 -4.97 10.49 15.14
N LYS A 95 -4.13 10.91 14.19
CA LYS A 95 -4.46 11.96 13.23
C LYS A 95 -4.21 11.42 11.84
N SER A 96 -5.10 11.74 10.91
CA SER A 96 -4.96 11.25 9.54
C SER A 96 -3.65 11.75 8.91
N ILE A 97 -2.94 10.82 8.28
CA ILE A 97 -1.80 11.14 7.43
C ILE A 97 -2.38 11.63 6.10
N ARG A 98 -1.89 12.75 5.60
CA ARG A 98 -2.40 13.35 4.37
C ARG A 98 -1.33 13.33 3.28
N PRO A 99 -1.40 12.39 2.34
CA PRO A 99 -0.48 12.37 1.22
C PRO A 99 -0.50 13.66 0.40
N ASP A 100 0.66 14.02 -0.15
CA ASP A 100 0.78 15.13 -1.09
C ASP A 100 1.34 14.56 -2.39
N LEU A 101 0.45 14.19 -3.29
CA LEU A 101 0.84 13.53 -4.54
C LEU A 101 1.63 14.45 -5.46
N ASP A 102 1.47 15.76 -5.32
CA ASP A 102 2.23 16.71 -6.13
C ASP A 102 3.69 16.81 -5.71
N LYS A 103 3.96 16.62 -4.42
CA LYS A 103 5.32 16.69 -3.87
C LYS A 103 6.01 15.33 -3.82
N ALA A 104 5.24 14.25 -3.92
CA ALA A 104 5.80 12.90 -3.84
C ALA A 104 6.63 12.61 -5.08
N ILE A 105 7.79 11.96 -4.90
CA ILE A 105 8.69 11.60 -6.00
C ILE A 105 7.95 10.75 -7.02
N ASP A 106 7.19 9.75 -6.54
CA ASP A 106 6.42 8.84 -7.38
C ASP A 106 4.93 9.13 -7.31
N GLY A 107 4.55 10.35 -6.96
CA GLY A 107 3.15 10.74 -6.78
C GLY A 107 2.29 10.58 -8.03
N LYS A 108 2.92 10.67 -9.21
CA LYS A 108 2.21 10.48 -10.47
C LYS A 108 1.71 9.05 -10.69
N GLU A 109 2.16 8.10 -9.88
CA GLU A 109 1.65 6.73 -9.92
C GLU A 109 0.22 6.63 -9.38
N HIS A 110 -0.22 7.67 -8.67
CA HIS A 110 -1.55 7.74 -8.07
C HIS A 110 -2.26 9.02 -8.50
N THR A 111 -3.57 8.93 -8.65
CA THR A 111 -4.40 10.10 -9.04
C THR A 111 -5.29 10.59 -7.91
N ALA A 112 -5.44 9.81 -6.86
CA ALA A 112 -6.29 10.17 -5.72
C ALA A 112 -5.91 9.35 -4.51
N TRP A 113 -6.34 9.80 -3.34
CA TRP A 113 -6.19 9.04 -2.10
C TRP A 113 -7.35 9.36 -1.17
N GLY A 114 -7.59 8.51 -0.20
CA GLY A 114 -8.60 8.75 0.81
C GLY A 114 -8.57 7.67 1.87
N TYR A 115 -9.38 7.89 2.90
CA TYR A 115 -9.60 6.93 3.96
C TYR A 115 -10.98 6.33 3.80
N PHE A 116 -11.05 5.01 3.78
CA PHE A 116 -12.30 4.30 3.53
C PHE A 116 -12.50 3.18 4.54
N THR A 117 -13.77 2.96 4.91
CA THR A 117 -14.15 1.82 5.74
C THR A 117 -14.21 0.56 4.87
N LEU A 118 -14.24 -0.60 5.51
CA LEU A 118 -14.41 -1.86 4.79
C LEU A 118 -15.69 -1.85 3.95
N ASP A 119 -16.75 -1.30 4.50
CA ASP A 119 -18.04 -1.27 3.79
C ASP A 119 -17.94 -0.42 2.52
N GLU A 120 -17.27 0.73 2.60
CA GLU A 120 -17.05 1.58 1.45
C GLU A 120 -16.20 0.89 0.39
N MET A 121 -15.20 0.11 0.82
CA MET A 121 -14.28 -0.56 -0.10
C MET A 121 -14.91 -1.73 -0.85
N LYS A 122 -16.06 -2.24 -0.42
CA LYS A 122 -16.73 -3.36 -1.08
C LYS A 122 -17.03 -3.12 -2.56
N ASN A 123 -17.30 -1.88 -2.91
CA ASN A 123 -17.66 -1.52 -4.28
C ASN A 123 -16.51 -0.87 -5.06
N MET A 124 -15.30 -0.91 -4.49
CA MET A 124 -14.12 -0.33 -5.12
C MET A 124 -13.26 -1.44 -5.73
N LYS A 125 -12.50 -1.07 -6.77
CA LYS A 125 -11.61 -2.02 -7.40
C LYS A 125 -10.35 -2.19 -6.54
N ILE A 126 -10.34 -3.21 -5.69
CA ILE A 126 -9.25 -3.49 -4.76
C ILE A 126 -8.89 -4.97 -4.87
N ASN A 127 -7.59 -5.27 -4.79
CA ASN A 127 -7.10 -6.65 -4.78
C ASN A 127 -7.79 -7.44 -3.66
N THR A 128 -8.28 -8.63 -3.99
CA THR A 128 -9.03 -9.47 -3.05
C THR A 128 -8.21 -9.85 -1.81
N PHE A 129 -6.93 -10.16 -1.99
CA PHE A 129 -6.06 -10.51 -0.86
C PHE A 129 -5.84 -9.33 0.07
N LEU A 130 -5.69 -8.13 -0.51
CA LEU A 130 -5.56 -6.91 0.29
C LEU A 130 -6.84 -6.64 1.08
N TYR A 131 -7.99 -6.77 0.44
CA TYR A 131 -9.27 -6.58 1.12
C TYR A 131 -9.43 -7.54 2.29
N LYS A 132 -9.09 -8.80 2.09
CA LYS A 132 -9.16 -9.81 3.16
C LYS A 132 -8.22 -9.48 4.31
N LEU A 133 -7.06 -8.91 4.01
CA LEU A 133 -6.14 -8.49 5.04
C LEU A 133 -6.71 -7.34 5.87
N PHE A 134 -7.37 -6.37 5.21
CA PHE A 134 -8.07 -5.30 5.92
C PHE A 134 -9.14 -5.87 6.86
N GLU A 135 -9.90 -6.85 6.40
CA GLU A 135 -10.90 -7.51 7.25
C GLU A 135 -10.25 -8.15 8.48
N PHE A 136 -9.14 -8.84 8.27
CA PHE A 136 -8.41 -9.50 9.35
C PHE A 136 -7.91 -8.50 10.39
N ILE A 137 -7.33 -7.39 9.94
CA ILE A 137 -6.81 -6.34 10.81
C ILE A 137 -7.94 -5.69 11.62
N SER A 138 -9.13 -5.62 11.05
CA SER A 138 -10.29 -4.96 11.65
C SER A 138 -10.98 -5.78 12.74
N GLU A 139 -10.63 -7.04 12.89
CA GLU A 139 -11.22 -7.91 13.92
C GLU A 139 -10.77 -7.52 15.33
#